data_d97bc55bdca8bb954d34ad6c2f0fc73c
#
_entry.id   d97bc55bdca8bb954d34ad6c2f0fc73c
#
_cell.length_a   1.000
_cell.length_b   1.000
_cell.length_c   1.000
_cell.angle_alpha   90.00
_cell.angle_beta   90.00
_cell.angle_gamma   90.00
#
_symmetry.space_group_name_H-M   'P 1'
#
loop_
_entity.id
_entity.type
_entity.pdbx_description
1 polymer ?
#
loop_
_entity_poly.entity_id
_entity_poly.type
_entity_poly.pdbx_seq_one_letter_code
_entity_poly.pdbx_strand_id
1 'polypeptide(L)'
;MNTKEFIDKVCKEIKYKAANKPIADELETHIEELKNDNLCKGLSEDEAEEIAVEQMGDAQKIGKSLNKIHRPKLDWITFIISLAFICFGGQIWALFDLKSYWTTNYSADWNIYYKFVCIELVLGVIFSIFIFFYDYRKILKYSKSIFIIATLLNIIAYIKGFRANGNLVYGLWPVASTSPSVFTVPLHILAFVGFIQNANKENVSKIILLSCIAIISSLIINFSSGFIVTMVYLIISSRELFKRRENEKAIKLILLTIVGFGILSTLICIIPIRAKNKIDPYTSANWVGVDTVGERRVNFVRKKIFENAKWFGKAELESISISDELGYDSNIQNMFGINSKFVFLGILEEYGWAASLELVLIVLAFDIKLIFCVRKITDPYGRLIAVGIATLFAVQTLCNLAMNFGIIGITEFQLPLISGGKATTISNILCVALFLAIYRRKDINVYETKSNKERFIKINTVYKEV
;
A
#
# COMPACT_ATOMS: atom_id res chain seq x y z
N MET A 1 24.52 -3.86 43.71
CA MET A 1 24.50 -3.74 42.22
C MET A 1 24.01 -2.34 41.87
N ASN A 2 24.77 -1.60 41.06
CA ASN A 2 24.34 -0.23 40.70
C ASN A 2 23.27 -0.22 39.58
N THR A 3 22.57 0.92 39.45
CA THR A 3 21.50 1.13 38.48
C THR A 3 21.91 0.78 37.03
N LYS A 4 23.12 1.18 36.63
CA LYS A 4 23.62 0.95 35.27
C LYS A 4 23.86 -0.54 34.98
N GLU A 5 24.44 -1.28 35.93
CA GLU A 5 24.65 -2.73 35.81
C GLU A 5 23.33 -3.50 35.73
N PHE A 6 22.31 -3.04 36.48
CA PHE A 6 20.98 -3.62 36.44
C PHE A 6 20.34 -3.44 35.04
N ILE A 7 20.33 -2.22 34.54
CA ILE A 7 19.78 -1.88 33.24
C ILE A 7 20.50 -2.65 32.13
N ASP A 8 21.83 -2.72 32.17
CA ASP A 8 22.63 -3.46 31.18
C ASP A 8 22.29 -4.96 31.19
N LYS A 9 22.07 -5.57 32.36
CA LYS A 9 21.63 -6.96 32.49
C LYS A 9 20.25 -7.19 31.91
N VAL A 10 19.29 -6.29 32.18
CA VAL A 10 17.93 -6.35 31.59
C VAL A 10 18.01 -6.22 30.07
N CYS A 11 18.74 -5.23 29.56
CA CYS A 11 18.87 -4.96 28.11
C CYS A 11 19.58 -6.09 27.36
N LYS A 12 20.47 -6.84 28.02
CA LYS A 12 21.15 -7.99 27.43
C LYS A 12 20.21 -9.15 27.09
N GLU A 13 19.15 -9.33 27.86
CA GLU A 13 18.12 -10.36 27.61
C GLU A 13 17.17 -9.96 26.44
N ILE A 14 17.13 -8.69 26.04
CA ILE A 14 16.24 -8.19 25.02
C ILE A 14 16.87 -8.34 23.64
N LYS A 15 16.33 -9.26 22.82
CA LYS A 15 16.84 -9.56 21.47
C LYS A 15 16.63 -8.42 20.47
N TYR A 16 15.57 -7.62 20.62
CA TYR A 16 15.27 -6.50 19.72
C TYR A 16 15.96 -5.22 20.18
N LYS A 17 17.19 -4.99 19.70
CA LYS A 17 18.07 -3.89 20.12
C LYS A 17 17.45 -2.48 20.03
N ALA A 18 16.50 -2.25 19.12
CA ALA A 18 15.83 -0.96 19.01
C ALA A 18 14.89 -0.63 20.19
N ALA A 19 14.50 -1.64 20.97
CA ALA A 19 13.72 -1.45 22.19
C ALA A 19 14.59 -1.18 23.43
N ASN A 20 15.90 -1.41 23.36
CA ASN A 20 16.76 -1.29 24.54
C ASN A 20 16.80 0.14 25.09
N LYS A 21 16.97 1.14 24.22
CA LYS A 21 17.05 2.53 24.68
C LYS A 21 15.78 3.01 25.40
N PRO A 22 14.57 2.90 24.81
CA PRO A 22 13.35 3.30 25.51
C PRO A 22 13.11 2.53 26.82
N ILE A 23 13.46 1.25 26.85
CA ILE A 23 13.33 0.43 28.06
C ILE A 23 14.36 0.86 29.10
N ALA A 24 15.59 1.15 28.71
CA ALA A 24 16.63 1.66 29.62
C ALA A 24 16.19 2.99 30.25
N ASP A 25 15.73 3.95 29.44
CA ASP A 25 15.27 5.25 29.91
C ASP A 25 14.06 5.11 30.89
N GLU A 26 13.16 4.15 30.64
CA GLU A 26 12.00 3.86 31.51
C GLU A 26 12.43 3.21 32.84
N LEU A 27 13.34 2.25 32.78
CA LEU A 27 13.88 1.60 34.00
C LEU A 27 14.68 2.59 34.86
N GLU A 28 15.50 3.44 34.21
CA GLU A 28 16.26 4.47 34.90
C GLU A 28 15.34 5.44 35.65
N THR A 29 14.29 5.94 34.97
CA THR A 29 13.30 6.81 35.62
C THR A 29 12.65 6.13 36.84
N HIS A 30 12.29 4.87 36.70
CA HIS A 30 11.63 4.14 37.79
C HIS A 30 12.55 3.86 38.98
N ILE A 31 13.82 3.54 38.74
CA ILE A 31 14.82 3.37 39.79
C ILE A 31 15.09 4.71 40.48
N GLU A 32 15.16 5.83 39.75
CA GLU A 32 15.31 7.15 40.33
C GLU A 32 14.12 7.56 41.21
N GLU A 33 12.87 7.20 40.83
CA GLU A 33 11.69 7.41 41.68
C GLU A 33 11.81 6.63 43.00
N LEU A 34 12.18 5.33 42.93
CA LEU A 34 12.39 4.51 44.12
C LEU A 34 13.53 5.00 44.98
N LYS A 35 14.65 5.45 44.36
CA LYS A 35 15.80 6.05 45.07
C LYS A 35 15.34 7.30 45.82
N ASN A 36 14.59 8.19 45.20
CA ASN A 36 14.09 9.42 45.82
C ASN A 36 13.14 9.11 47.01
N ASP A 37 12.29 8.12 46.89
CA ASP A 37 11.41 7.67 47.97
C ASP A 37 12.22 7.13 49.18
N ASN A 38 13.31 6.42 48.92
CA ASN A 38 14.21 5.90 49.96
C ASN A 38 15.05 7.02 50.62
N LEU A 39 15.50 8.01 49.84
CA LEU A 39 16.17 9.22 50.39
C LEU A 39 15.23 10.01 51.32
N CYS A 40 13.95 10.14 50.98
CA CYS A 40 12.94 10.77 51.84
C CYS A 40 12.77 10.02 53.17
N LYS A 41 13.08 8.72 53.26
CA LYS A 41 13.09 7.93 54.48
C LYS A 41 14.34 8.07 55.32
N GLY A 42 15.33 8.89 54.87
CA GLY A 42 16.54 9.22 55.63
C GLY A 42 17.72 8.28 55.37
N LEU A 43 17.67 7.49 54.30
CA LEU A 43 18.78 6.62 53.87
C LEU A 43 19.89 7.43 53.19
N SER A 44 21.12 6.95 53.22
CA SER A 44 22.23 7.53 52.44
C SER A 44 21.98 7.31 50.93
N GLU A 45 22.70 8.06 50.11
CA GLU A 45 22.53 7.99 48.64
C GLU A 45 22.83 6.62 48.07
N ASP A 46 23.90 5.99 48.57
CA ASP A 46 24.33 4.67 48.12
C ASP A 46 23.40 3.55 48.60
N GLU A 47 22.94 3.64 49.85
CA GLU A 47 21.93 2.71 50.40
C GLU A 47 20.58 2.85 49.70
N ALA A 48 20.17 4.08 49.40
CA ALA A 48 18.93 4.34 48.70
C ALA A 48 18.91 3.78 47.27
N GLU A 49 20.06 3.85 46.55
CA GLU A 49 20.20 3.24 45.22
C GLU A 49 20.22 1.72 45.29
N GLU A 50 20.94 1.13 46.23
CA GLU A 50 21.02 -0.33 46.35
C GLU A 50 19.67 -0.95 46.68
N ILE A 51 18.94 -0.36 47.63
CA ILE A 51 17.58 -0.78 47.99
C ILE A 51 16.60 -0.56 46.82
N ALA A 52 16.71 0.55 46.07
CA ALA A 52 15.87 0.81 44.90
C ALA A 52 16.06 -0.27 43.81
N VAL A 53 17.32 -0.67 43.55
CA VAL A 53 17.63 -1.73 42.58
C VAL A 53 17.14 -3.09 43.08
N GLU A 54 17.26 -3.38 44.40
CA GLU A 54 16.75 -4.62 44.99
C GLU A 54 15.24 -4.71 44.92
N GLN A 55 14.52 -3.60 45.12
CA GLN A 55 13.07 -3.50 44.97
C GLN A 55 12.60 -3.77 43.55
N MET A 56 13.45 -3.50 42.55
CA MET A 56 13.13 -3.84 41.14
C MET A 56 13.07 -5.36 40.89
N GLY A 57 13.77 -6.16 41.70
CA GLY A 57 13.79 -7.62 41.59
C GLY A 57 14.85 -8.17 40.62
N ASP A 58 14.64 -9.37 40.08
CA ASP A 58 15.61 -10.07 39.25
C ASP A 58 15.70 -9.50 37.84
N ALA A 59 16.83 -8.89 37.50
CA ALA A 59 17.09 -8.28 36.19
C ALA A 59 16.91 -9.26 35.02
N GLN A 60 17.31 -10.55 35.20
CA GLN A 60 17.17 -11.54 34.13
C GLN A 60 15.68 -11.93 33.89
N LYS A 61 14.92 -12.10 34.95
CA LYS A 61 13.49 -12.41 34.85
C LYS A 61 12.75 -11.26 34.18
N ILE A 62 13.03 -10.02 34.60
CA ILE A 62 12.46 -8.81 34.00
C ILE A 62 12.85 -8.71 32.53
N GLY A 63 14.13 -8.88 32.18
CA GLY A 63 14.62 -8.85 30.80
C GLY A 63 13.95 -9.89 29.91
N LYS A 64 13.78 -11.13 30.39
CA LYS A 64 13.05 -12.19 29.67
C LYS A 64 11.57 -11.86 29.46
N SER A 65 10.91 -11.31 30.46
CA SER A 65 9.50 -10.89 30.37
C SER A 65 9.33 -9.74 29.38
N LEU A 66 10.17 -8.71 29.45
CA LEU A 66 10.19 -7.59 28.50
C LEU A 66 10.52 -8.05 27.09
N ASN A 67 11.45 -8.98 26.91
CA ASN A 67 11.76 -9.57 25.61
C ASN A 67 10.53 -10.31 25.01
N LYS A 68 9.74 -11.00 25.83
CA LYS A 68 8.52 -11.68 25.37
C LYS A 68 7.46 -10.69 24.86
N ILE A 69 7.36 -9.51 25.48
CA ILE A 69 6.42 -8.45 25.11
C ILE A 69 6.93 -7.69 23.85
N HIS A 70 8.20 -7.30 23.85
CA HIS A 70 8.78 -6.41 22.83
C HIS A 70 9.40 -7.14 21.63
N ARG A 71 9.37 -8.47 21.57
CA ARG A 71 9.84 -9.21 20.40
C ARG A 71 8.87 -9.03 19.22
N PRO A 72 9.40 -8.86 17.99
CA PRO A 72 8.58 -8.84 16.80
C PRO A 72 7.81 -10.16 16.62
N LYS A 73 6.49 -10.09 16.46
CA LYS A 73 5.60 -11.25 16.28
C LYS A 73 5.06 -11.28 14.87
N LEU A 74 5.26 -12.38 14.13
CA LEU A 74 4.69 -12.56 12.80
C LEU A 74 3.20 -12.94 12.93
N ASP A 75 2.34 -12.25 12.19
CA ASP A 75 0.96 -12.70 11.96
C ASP A 75 0.95 -13.71 10.80
N TRP A 76 1.00 -14.96 11.16
CA TRP A 76 1.01 -16.06 10.20
C TRP A 76 -0.23 -16.07 9.30
N ILE A 77 -1.39 -15.66 9.82
CA ILE A 77 -2.64 -15.63 9.05
C ILE A 77 -2.52 -14.62 7.90
N THR A 78 -2.15 -13.37 8.21
CA THR A 78 -1.98 -12.34 7.18
C THR A 78 -0.85 -12.70 6.20
N PHE A 79 0.23 -13.32 6.68
CA PHE A 79 1.33 -13.78 5.82
C PHE A 79 0.88 -14.88 4.85
N ILE A 80 0.20 -15.92 5.35
CA ILE A 80 -0.28 -17.04 4.52
C ILE A 80 -1.32 -16.55 3.51
N ILE A 81 -2.27 -15.71 3.93
CA ILE A 81 -3.27 -15.14 3.01
C ILE A 81 -2.57 -14.34 1.91
N SER A 82 -1.60 -13.49 2.26
CA SER A 82 -0.85 -12.70 1.27
C SER A 82 -0.09 -13.59 0.28
N LEU A 83 0.54 -14.66 0.78
CA LEU A 83 1.26 -15.61 -0.05
C LEU A 83 0.30 -16.38 -0.99
N ALA A 84 -0.85 -16.83 -0.47
CA ALA A 84 -1.88 -17.48 -1.27
C ALA A 84 -2.39 -16.58 -2.41
N PHE A 85 -2.60 -15.29 -2.12
CA PHE A 85 -2.99 -14.31 -3.14
C PHE A 85 -1.93 -14.11 -4.22
N ILE A 86 -0.66 -14.03 -3.84
CA ILE A 86 0.45 -13.90 -4.80
C ILE A 86 0.52 -15.13 -5.70
N CYS A 87 0.41 -16.33 -5.12
CA CYS A 87 0.41 -17.58 -5.88
C CYS A 87 -0.82 -17.68 -6.80
N PHE A 88 -2.00 -17.35 -6.30
CA PHE A 88 -3.24 -17.39 -7.07
C PHE A 88 -3.23 -16.38 -8.22
N GLY A 89 -2.80 -15.14 -7.96
CA GLY A 89 -2.64 -14.11 -8.99
C GLY A 89 -1.64 -14.53 -10.08
N GLY A 90 -0.53 -15.14 -9.69
CA GLY A 90 0.45 -15.71 -10.63
C GLY A 90 -0.12 -16.83 -11.49
N GLN A 91 -0.96 -17.69 -10.93
CA GLN A 91 -1.64 -18.78 -11.69
C GLN A 91 -2.68 -18.22 -12.67
N ILE A 92 -3.53 -17.30 -12.23
CA ILE A 92 -4.50 -16.62 -13.11
C ILE A 92 -3.76 -15.96 -14.28
N TRP A 93 -2.69 -15.21 -13.99
CA TRP A 93 -1.91 -14.57 -15.02
C TRP A 93 -1.31 -15.57 -16.01
N ALA A 94 -0.73 -16.68 -15.53
CA ALA A 94 -0.17 -17.72 -16.39
C ALA A 94 -1.23 -18.39 -17.27
N LEU A 95 -2.43 -18.64 -16.75
CA LEU A 95 -3.53 -19.24 -17.51
C LEU A 95 -4.00 -18.31 -18.65
N PHE A 96 -4.15 -17.01 -18.37
CA PHE A 96 -4.58 -16.07 -19.41
C PHE A 96 -3.49 -15.80 -20.45
N ASP A 97 -2.22 -15.77 -20.04
CA ASP A 97 -1.09 -15.53 -20.94
C ASP A 97 -0.86 -16.74 -21.87
N LEU A 98 -0.95 -17.96 -21.33
CA LEU A 98 -0.90 -19.19 -22.12
C LEU A 98 -2.04 -19.24 -23.15
N LYS A 99 -3.25 -18.86 -22.78
CA LYS A 99 -4.39 -18.83 -23.70
C LYS A 99 -4.18 -17.81 -24.83
N SER A 100 -3.68 -16.63 -24.53
CA SER A 100 -3.32 -15.59 -25.51
C SER A 100 -2.26 -16.09 -26.50
N TYR A 101 -1.28 -16.85 -26.04
CA TYR A 101 -0.23 -17.43 -26.89
C TYR A 101 -0.79 -18.36 -27.96
N TRP A 102 -1.67 -19.26 -27.58
CA TRP A 102 -2.25 -20.23 -28.54
C TRP A 102 -3.13 -19.58 -29.60
N THR A 103 -3.64 -18.36 -29.32
CA THR A 103 -4.58 -17.69 -30.25
C THR A 103 -3.94 -16.70 -31.19
N THR A 104 -2.73 -16.16 -30.91
CA THR A 104 -2.18 -15.01 -31.64
C THR A 104 -1.04 -15.35 -32.60
N ASN A 105 -0.50 -16.58 -32.64
CA ASN A 105 0.63 -16.99 -33.50
C ASN A 105 1.83 -16.00 -33.50
N TYR A 106 2.00 -15.20 -32.45
CA TYR A 106 3.12 -14.27 -32.36
C TYR A 106 4.39 -15.04 -32.04
N SER A 107 5.36 -14.99 -32.95
CA SER A 107 6.67 -15.64 -32.82
C SER A 107 7.63 -14.89 -31.84
N ALA A 108 7.13 -14.36 -30.75
CA ALA A 108 7.97 -13.83 -29.70
C ALA A 108 8.74 -14.98 -29.02
N ASP A 109 10.01 -14.77 -28.74
CA ASP A 109 10.86 -15.78 -28.10
C ASP A 109 10.46 -15.94 -26.63
N TRP A 110 9.46 -16.81 -26.39
CA TRP A 110 8.81 -17.04 -25.09
C TRP A 110 9.78 -17.47 -24.00
N ASN A 111 10.86 -18.18 -24.39
CA ASN A 111 11.90 -18.56 -23.45
C ASN A 111 12.58 -17.34 -22.84
N ILE A 112 12.80 -16.30 -23.63
CA ILE A 112 13.38 -15.02 -23.16
C ILE A 112 12.36 -14.32 -22.24
N TYR A 113 11.10 -14.25 -22.66
CA TYR A 113 10.04 -13.62 -21.88
C TYR A 113 9.87 -14.25 -20.50
N TYR A 114 9.71 -15.61 -20.41
CA TYR A 114 9.58 -16.31 -19.12
C TYR A 114 10.82 -16.16 -18.24
N LYS A 115 12.02 -16.19 -18.80
CA LYS A 115 13.25 -15.93 -18.02
C LYS A 115 13.20 -14.57 -17.34
N PHE A 116 12.79 -13.52 -18.04
CA PHE A 116 12.66 -12.19 -17.42
C PHE A 116 11.57 -12.13 -16.36
N VAL A 117 10.41 -12.77 -16.56
CA VAL A 117 9.34 -12.86 -15.55
C VAL A 117 9.85 -13.55 -14.28
N CYS A 118 10.54 -14.68 -14.42
CA CYS A 118 11.10 -15.40 -13.29
C CYS A 118 12.14 -14.54 -12.55
N ILE A 119 13.03 -13.86 -13.26
CA ILE A 119 14.04 -12.97 -12.65
C ILE A 119 13.36 -11.84 -11.88
N GLU A 120 12.35 -11.18 -12.46
CA GLU A 120 11.61 -10.10 -11.82
C GLU A 120 10.90 -10.56 -10.54
N LEU A 121 10.24 -11.73 -10.57
CA LEU A 121 9.58 -12.30 -9.39
C LEU A 121 10.59 -12.66 -8.30
N VAL A 122 11.71 -13.26 -8.66
CA VAL A 122 12.79 -13.59 -7.72
C VAL A 122 13.35 -12.32 -7.08
N LEU A 123 13.62 -11.28 -7.86
CA LEU A 123 14.05 -9.99 -7.33
C LEU A 123 12.98 -9.38 -6.42
N GLY A 124 11.69 -9.43 -6.81
CA GLY A 124 10.58 -8.97 -5.99
C GLY A 124 10.53 -9.68 -4.63
N VAL A 125 10.73 -10.99 -4.60
CA VAL A 125 10.80 -11.78 -3.36
C VAL A 125 12.01 -11.40 -2.52
N ILE A 126 13.20 -11.26 -3.12
CA ILE A 126 14.44 -10.87 -2.40
C ILE A 126 14.25 -9.49 -1.76
N PHE A 127 13.76 -8.50 -2.52
CA PHE A 127 13.50 -7.17 -1.98
C PHE A 127 12.41 -7.19 -0.89
N SER A 128 11.41 -8.05 -1.01
CA SER A 128 10.37 -8.21 0.01
C SER A 128 10.93 -8.75 1.32
N ILE A 129 11.83 -9.73 1.24
CA ILE A 129 12.53 -10.25 2.42
C ILE A 129 13.37 -9.13 3.06
N PHE A 130 14.09 -8.35 2.27
CA PHE A 130 14.87 -7.21 2.77
C PHE A 130 13.96 -6.19 3.48
N ILE A 131 12.86 -5.77 2.85
CA ILE A 131 11.90 -4.82 3.44
C ILE A 131 11.28 -5.38 4.72
N PHE A 132 10.93 -6.66 4.75
CA PHE A 132 10.34 -7.32 5.91
C PHE A 132 11.26 -7.26 7.16
N PHE A 133 12.58 -7.41 6.99
CA PHE A 133 13.55 -7.32 8.08
C PHE A 133 13.99 -5.88 8.35
N TYR A 134 13.88 -4.98 7.37
CA TYR A 134 14.29 -3.59 7.53
C TYR A 134 13.40 -2.86 8.55
N ASP A 135 13.98 -1.93 9.31
CA ASP A 135 13.21 -1.09 10.22
C ASP A 135 12.60 0.10 9.47
N TYR A 136 11.30 0.02 9.19
CA TYR A 136 10.55 1.03 8.46
C TYR A 136 10.63 2.43 9.09
N ARG A 137 10.90 2.55 10.40
CA ARG A 137 11.03 3.83 11.09
C ARG A 137 12.18 4.66 10.57
N LYS A 138 13.23 4.00 10.07
CA LYS A 138 14.35 4.69 9.43
C LYS A 138 13.95 5.40 8.14
N ILE A 139 12.84 5.00 7.50
CA ILE A 139 12.33 5.61 6.27
C ILE A 139 11.90 7.06 6.53
N LEU A 140 11.42 7.39 7.74
CA LEU A 140 10.93 8.71 8.11
C LEU A 140 11.93 9.83 7.77
N LYS A 141 13.20 9.64 8.07
CA LYS A 141 14.26 10.63 7.80
C LYS A 141 14.51 10.88 6.30
N TYR A 142 14.14 9.94 5.45
CA TYR A 142 14.34 10.03 4.00
C TYR A 142 13.10 10.51 3.23
N SER A 143 12.03 10.94 3.91
CA SER A 143 10.76 11.32 3.27
C SER A 143 10.92 12.34 2.15
N LYS A 144 11.82 13.34 2.31
CA LYS A 144 12.12 14.34 1.27
C LYS A 144 12.81 13.72 0.05
N SER A 145 13.79 12.84 0.28
CA SER A 145 14.51 12.16 -0.82
C SER A 145 13.58 11.22 -1.57
N ILE A 146 12.72 10.48 -0.86
CA ILE A 146 11.71 9.59 -1.45
C ILE A 146 10.74 10.40 -2.32
N PHE A 147 10.29 11.55 -1.85
CA PHE A 147 9.43 12.45 -2.61
C PHE A 147 10.10 12.91 -3.92
N ILE A 148 11.34 13.38 -3.80
CA ILE A 148 12.11 13.86 -4.97
C ILE A 148 12.29 12.74 -5.99
N ILE A 149 12.69 11.54 -5.55
CA ILE A 149 12.87 10.39 -6.43
C ILE A 149 11.55 10.04 -7.14
N ALA A 150 10.43 9.95 -6.41
CA ALA A 150 9.13 9.64 -6.99
C ALA A 150 8.70 10.67 -8.05
N THR A 151 8.87 11.96 -7.74
CA THR A 151 8.52 13.04 -8.65
C THR A 151 9.43 13.08 -9.88
N LEU A 152 10.76 12.88 -9.70
CA LEU A 152 11.70 12.83 -10.82
C LEU A 152 11.43 11.63 -11.74
N LEU A 153 11.07 10.46 -11.20
CA LEU A 153 10.67 9.31 -12.00
C LEU A 153 9.45 9.61 -12.87
N ASN A 154 8.45 10.32 -12.31
CA ASN A 154 7.30 10.77 -13.09
C ASN A 154 7.68 11.76 -14.18
N ILE A 155 8.57 12.73 -13.90
CA ILE A 155 9.04 13.71 -14.88
C ILE A 155 9.83 13.03 -15.99
N ILE A 156 10.75 12.13 -15.65
CA ILE A 156 11.55 11.37 -16.64
C ILE A 156 10.63 10.56 -17.55
N ALA A 157 9.64 9.90 -16.97
CA ALA A 157 8.69 9.13 -17.75
C ALA A 157 7.83 10.03 -18.66
N TYR A 158 7.45 11.23 -18.20
CA TYR A 158 6.75 12.19 -19.03
C TYR A 158 7.57 12.65 -20.24
N ILE A 159 8.87 12.89 -20.04
CA ILE A 159 9.78 13.36 -21.11
C ILE A 159 10.15 12.25 -22.09
N LYS A 160 10.44 11.04 -21.58
CA LYS A 160 11.01 9.93 -22.37
C LYS A 160 10.01 8.81 -22.66
N GLY A 161 8.84 8.81 -22.00
CA GLY A 161 7.81 7.81 -22.19
C GLY A 161 7.02 8.03 -23.47
N PHE A 162 6.31 6.99 -23.89
CA PHE A 162 5.33 7.06 -24.97
C PHE A 162 3.94 6.78 -24.42
N ARG A 163 2.91 7.19 -25.14
CA ARG A 163 1.52 6.91 -24.74
C ARG A 163 1.03 5.65 -25.44
N ALA A 164 0.63 4.67 -24.62
CA ALA A 164 -0.05 3.46 -25.08
C ALA A 164 -1.44 3.40 -24.42
N ASN A 165 -2.48 3.27 -25.23
CA ASN A 165 -3.89 3.25 -24.75
C ASN A 165 -4.21 4.40 -23.78
N GLY A 166 -3.70 5.59 -24.04
CA GLY A 166 -3.90 6.79 -23.24
C GLY A 166 -3.04 6.92 -21.99
N ASN A 167 -2.28 5.92 -21.63
CA ASN A 167 -1.41 5.92 -20.46
C ASN A 167 0.03 6.21 -20.86
N LEU A 168 0.72 6.95 -20.01
CA LEU A 168 2.13 7.18 -20.16
C LEU A 168 2.91 5.92 -19.71
N VAL A 169 3.65 5.36 -20.63
CA VAL A 169 4.41 4.14 -20.44
C VAL A 169 5.88 4.44 -20.69
N TYR A 170 6.74 3.95 -19.83
CA TYR A 170 8.18 4.05 -19.96
C TYR A 170 8.77 2.64 -20.15
N GLY A 171 9.37 2.43 -21.30
CA GLY A 171 10.05 1.17 -21.62
C GLY A 171 11.48 1.19 -21.09
N LEU A 172 11.75 0.47 -20.04
CA LEU A 172 13.11 0.07 -19.66
C LEU A 172 13.38 -1.26 -20.36
N TRP A 173 14.04 -1.22 -21.54
CA TRP A 173 14.44 -2.44 -22.23
C TRP A 173 15.42 -3.26 -21.38
N PRO A 174 15.28 -4.58 -21.23
CA PRO A 174 14.34 -5.51 -21.85
C PRO A 174 13.04 -5.78 -21.03
N VAL A 175 12.82 -5.03 -19.97
CA VAL A 175 11.61 -5.13 -19.13
C VAL A 175 10.44 -4.52 -19.89
N ALA A 176 9.30 -5.19 -19.86
CA ALA A 176 8.09 -4.74 -20.52
C ALA A 176 7.74 -3.29 -20.17
N SER A 177 7.22 -2.56 -21.14
CA SER A 177 6.73 -1.20 -20.96
C SER A 177 5.72 -1.15 -19.80
N THR A 178 6.01 -0.36 -18.77
CA THR A 178 5.15 -0.23 -17.61
C THR A 178 4.92 1.22 -17.24
N SER A 179 3.78 1.51 -16.60
CA SER A 179 3.55 2.84 -16.07
C SER A 179 4.40 3.06 -14.82
N PRO A 180 5.15 4.17 -14.73
CA PRO A 180 5.97 4.47 -13.56
C PRO A 180 5.15 4.64 -12.28
N SER A 181 3.86 4.97 -12.41
CA SER A 181 2.92 5.13 -11.29
C SER A 181 2.86 3.92 -10.37
N VAL A 182 3.12 2.74 -10.89
CA VAL A 182 3.16 1.49 -10.14
C VAL A 182 4.11 1.59 -8.93
N PHE A 183 5.26 2.23 -9.10
CA PHE A 183 6.24 2.45 -8.03
C PHE A 183 6.12 3.82 -7.38
N THR A 184 5.79 4.86 -8.16
CA THR A 184 5.79 6.24 -7.64
C THR A 184 4.61 6.52 -6.71
N VAL A 185 3.46 5.87 -6.89
CA VAL A 185 2.32 6.01 -5.97
C VAL A 185 2.66 5.54 -4.55
N PRO A 186 3.17 4.32 -4.32
CA PRO A 186 3.62 3.91 -2.98
C PRO A 186 4.70 4.83 -2.39
N LEU A 187 5.64 5.30 -3.20
CA LEU A 187 6.68 6.23 -2.74
C LEU A 187 6.11 7.59 -2.32
N HIS A 188 5.14 8.14 -3.06
CA HIS A 188 4.44 9.36 -2.65
C HIS A 188 3.66 9.18 -1.35
N ILE A 189 3.04 8.00 -1.14
CA ILE A 189 2.36 7.68 0.12
C ILE A 189 3.36 7.69 1.29
N LEU A 190 4.50 7.03 1.15
CA LEU A 190 5.55 7.00 2.18
C LEU A 190 6.09 8.40 2.50
N ALA A 191 6.36 9.20 1.47
CA ALA A 191 6.82 10.57 1.63
C ALA A 191 5.79 11.43 2.37
N PHE A 192 4.52 11.35 1.98
CA PHE A 192 3.44 12.12 2.60
C PHE A 192 3.23 11.77 4.07
N VAL A 193 3.27 10.48 4.43
CA VAL A 193 3.21 10.05 5.83
C VAL A 193 4.33 10.68 6.64
N GLY A 194 5.55 10.74 6.09
CA GLY A 194 6.67 11.41 6.75
C GLY A 194 6.47 12.92 6.91
N PHE A 195 5.87 13.59 5.94
CA PHE A 195 5.55 15.01 6.03
C PHE A 195 4.47 15.30 7.08
N ILE A 196 3.39 14.53 7.09
CA ILE A 196 2.30 14.67 8.07
C ILE A 196 2.78 14.37 9.49
N GLN A 197 3.63 13.37 9.67
CA GLN A 197 4.17 13.01 10.99
C GLN A 197 5.02 14.13 11.59
N ASN A 198 5.75 14.87 10.75
CA ASN A 198 6.60 15.98 11.14
C ASN A 198 5.91 17.35 10.95
N ALA A 199 4.58 17.38 10.74
CA ALA A 199 3.85 18.62 10.49
C ALA A 199 3.80 19.50 11.75
N ASN A 200 4.46 20.64 11.67
CA ASN A 200 4.34 21.76 12.60
C ASN A 200 3.62 22.90 11.90
N LYS A 201 3.11 23.89 12.66
CA LYS A 201 2.39 25.05 12.10
C LYS A 201 3.17 25.78 10.99
N GLU A 202 4.49 25.88 11.13
CA GLU A 202 5.39 26.57 10.19
C GLU A 202 5.57 25.83 8.85
N ASN A 203 5.27 24.54 8.79
CA ASN A 203 5.51 23.69 7.62
C ASN A 203 4.25 23.38 6.79
N VAL A 204 3.08 23.91 7.18
CA VAL A 204 1.79 23.56 6.54
C VAL A 204 1.77 23.92 5.06
N SER A 205 2.15 25.14 4.70
CA SER A 205 2.17 25.60 3.30
C SER A 205 3.09 24.72 2.44
N LYS A 206 4.22 24.27 3.00
CA LYS A 206 5.14 23.38 2.33
C LYS A 206 4.54 21.99 2.11
N ILE A 207 3.84 21.45 3.09
CA ILE A 207 3.15 20.14 2.96
C ILE A 207 2.06 20.23 1.89
N ILE A 208 1.28 21.33 1.87
CA ILE A 208 0.28 21.59 0.84
C ILE A 208 0.92 21.61 -0.54
N LEU A 209 1.98 22.40 -0.73
CA LEU A 209 2.69 22.50 -2.00
C LEU A 209 3.20 21.14 -2.47
N LEU A 210 3.86 20.38 -1.59
CA LEU A 210 4.37 19.03 -1.93
C LEU A 210 3.23 18.06 -2.26
N SER A 211 2.10 18.15 -1.56
CA SER A 211 0.92 17.34 -1.86
C SER A 211 0.34 17.65 -3.24
N CYS A 212 0.24 18.93 -3.60
CA CYS A 212 -0.21 19.35 -4.93
C CYS A 212 0.76 18.84 -6.02
N ILE A 213 2.07 18.97 -5.82
CA ILE A 213 3.08 18.45 -6.76
C ILE A 213 2.94 16.93 -6.94
N ALA A 214 2.76 16.17 -5.85
CA ALA A 214 2.58 14.72 -5.93
C ALA A 214 1.32 14.35 -6.73
N ILE A 215 0.21 15.00 -6.46
CA ILE A 215 -1.07 14.75 -7.15
C ILE A 215 -0.94 15.11 -8.63
N ILE A 216 -0.41 16.30 -8.96
CA ILE A 216 -0.21 16.75 -10.36
C ILE A 216 0.72 15.78 -11.09
N SER A 217 1.89 15.45 -10.52
CA SER A 217 2.84 14.57 -11.17
C SER A 217 2.27 13.17 -11.42
N SER A 218 1.41 12.68 -10.52
CA SER A 218 0.73 11.38 -10.67
C SER A 218 -0.40 11.44 -11.70
N LEU A 219 -1.16 12.54 -11.77
CA LEU A 219 -2.21 12.78 -12.78
C LEU A 219 -1.65 12.89 -14.19
N ILE A 220 -0.49 13.48 -14.35
CA ILE A 220 0.19 13.58 -15.65
C ILE A 220 0.52 12.19 -16.21
N ILE A 221 0.82 11.23 -15.34
CA ILE A 221 1.07 9.84 -15.74
C ILE A 221 -0.23 9.17 -16.17
N ASN A 222 -1.20 9.10 -15.28
CA ASN A 222 -2.55 8.65 -15.57
C ASN A 222 -3.54 9.11 -14.49
N PHE A 223 -4.83 9.17 -14.84
CA PHE A 223 -5.90 9.58 -13.93
C PHE A 223 -5.99 8.69 -12.68
N SER A 224 -5.88 7.37 -12.86
CA SER A 224 -6.01 6.41 -11.75
C SER A 224 -4.96 6.65 -10.65
N SER A 225 -3.72 6.96 -11.05
CA SER A 225 -2.62 7.24 -10.10
C SER A 225 -2.86 8.50 -9.30
N GLY A 226 -3.26 9.58 -9.97
CA GLY A 226 -3.60 10.85 -9.29
C GLY A 226 -4.79 10.69 -8.35
N PHE A 227 -5.82 9.94 -8.77
CA PHE A 227 -6.98 9.63 -7.95
C PHE A 227 -6.59 8.83 -6.68
N ILE A 228 -5.78 7.77 -6.83
CA ILE A 228 -5.31 6.98 -5.69
C ILE A 228 -4.52 7.85 -4.70
N VAL A 229 -3.54 8.64 -5.19
CA VAL A 229 -2.75 9.53 -4.33
C VAL A 229 -3.64 10.49 -3.57
N THR A 230 -4.62 11.10 -4.25
CA THR A 230 -5.58 12.01 -3.63
C THR A 230 -6.39 11.32 -2.54
N MET A 231 -6.98 10.15 -2.80
CA MET A 231 -7.78 9.40 -1.82
C MET A 231 -6.97 8.97 -0.61
N VAL A 232 -5.76 8.48 -0.82
CA VAL A 232 -4.87 8.10 0.28
C VAL A 232 -4.50 9.31 1.14
N TYR A 233 -4.17 10.44 0.52
CA TYR A 233 -3.84 11.68 1.23
C TYR A 233 -5.03 12.20 2.04
N LEU A 234 -6.25 12.15 1.48
CA LEU A 234 -7.49 12.51 2.18
C LEU A 234 -7.70 11.65 3.42
N ILE A 235 -7.59 10.34 3.30
CA ILE A 235 -7.82 9.41 4.41
C ILE A 235 -6.76 9.56 5.50
N ILE A 236 -5.48 9.71 5.14
CA ILE A 236 -4.40 9.94 6.11
C ILE A 236 -4.62 11.28 6.85
N SER A 237 -4.93 12.36 6.11
CA SER A 237 -5.15 13.68 6.69
C SER A 237 -6.39 13.72 7.58
N SER A 238 -7.50 13.12 7.15
CA SER A 238 -8.73 13.02 7.95
C SER A 238 -8.48 12.30 9.26
N ARG A 239 -7.76 11.18 9.21
CA ARG A 239 -7.43 10.42 10.41
C ARG A 239 -6.57 11.20 11.40
N GLU A 240 -5.55 11.91 10.93
CA GLU A 240 -4.70 12.74 11.80
C GLU A 240 -5.48 13.92 12.37
N LEU A 241 -6.43 14.49 11.63
CA LEU A 241 -7.33 15.52 12.12
C LEU A 241 -8.11 15.07 13.37
N PHE A 242 -8.66 13.85 13.34
CA PHE A 242 -9.41 13.31 14.48
C PHE A 242 -8.53 12.97 15.69
N LYS A 243 -7.23 12.78 15.50
CA LYS A 243 -6.32 12.35 16.55
C LYS A 243 -5.56 13.51 17.22
N ARG A 244 -5.14 14.51 16.45
CA ARG A 244 -4.26 15.61 16.91
C ARG A 244 -5.03 16.92 17.06
N ARG A 245 -5.52 17.21 18.27
CA ARG A 245 -6.18 18.49 18.57
C ARG A 245 -5.25 19.70 18.48
N GLU A 246 -3.95 19.55 18.78
CA GLU A 246 -2.98 20.66 18.83
C GLU A 246 -2.72 21.31 17.46
N ASN A 247 -2.80 20.54 16.37
CA ASN A 247 -2.56 21.03 14.99
C ASN A 247 -3.81 20.97 14.11
N GLU A 248 -5.00 21.08 14.71
CA GLU A 248 -6.28 20.90 14.03
C GLU A 248 -6.46 21.87 12.83
N LYS A 249 -6.15 23.16 13.02
CA LYS A 249 -6.29 24.15 11.94
C LYS A 249 -5.36 23.87 10.76
N ALA A 250 -4.13 23.43 11.04
CA ALA A 250 -3.15 23.09 10.01
C ALA A 250 -3.59 21.88 9.19
N ILE A 251 -4.06 20.83 9.86
CA ILE A 251 -4.51 19.60 9.19
C ILE A 251 -5.82 19.84 8.42
N LYS A 252 -6.75 20.66 8.97
CA LYS A 252 -7.96 21.08 8.23
C LYS A 252 -7.62 21.82 6.94
N LEU A 253 -6.61 22.70 6.97
CA LEU A 253 -6.17 23.42 5.78
C LEU A 253 -5.56 22.48 4.74
N ILE A 254 -4.71 21.53 5.16
CA ILE A 254 -4.16 20.49 4.27
C ILE A 254 -5.29 19.68 3.65
N LEU A 255 -6.23 19.20 4.46
CA LEU A 255 -7.37 18.41 4.00
C LEU A 255 -8.21 19.17 2.98
N LEU A 256 -8.59 20.44 3.30
CA LEU A 256 -9.40 21.29 2.41
C LEU A 256 -8.70 21.51 1.06
N THR A 257 -7.38 21.74 1.09
CA THR A 257 -6.59 21.96 -0.13
C THR A 257 -6.56 20.67 -0.99
N ILE A 258 -6.36 19.51 -0.37
CA ILE A 258 -6.35 18.22 -1.08
C ILE A 258 -7.73 17.93 -1.68
N VAL A 259 -8.83 18.19 -0.95
CA VAL A 259 -10.20 18.05 -1.46
C VAL A 259 -10.42 18.99 -2.65
N GLY A 260 -10.13 20.27 -2.49
CA GLY A 260 -10.30 21.26 -3.56
C GLY A 260 -9.50 20.91 -4.81
N PHE A 261 -8.24 20.49 -4.60
CA PHE A 261 -7.38 20.09 -5.71
C PHE A 261 -7.83 18.77 -6.35
N GLY A 262 -8.31 17.80 -5.57
CA GLY A 262 -8.90 16.56 -6.07
C GLY A 262 -10.14 16.82 -6.92
N ILE A 263 -11.05 17.69 -6.48
CA ILE A 263 -12.23 18.10 -7.25
C ILE A 263 -11.81 18.81 -8.54
N LEU A 264 -10.90 19.78 -8.46
CA LEU A 264 -10.41 20.52 -9.63
C LEU A 264 -9.76 19.58 -10.66
N SER A 265 -8.95 18.64 -10.22
CA SER A 265 -8.28 17.68 -11.10
C SER A 265 -9.27 16.74 -11.78
N THR A 266 -10.31 16.29 -11.08
CA THR A 266 -11.38 15.47 -11.67
C THR A 266 -12.20 16.26 -12.68
N LEU A 267 -12.52 17.52 -12.39
CA LEU A 267 -13.22 18.41 -13.34
C LEU A 267 -12.40 18.65 -14.60
N ILE A 268 -11.11 18.94 -14.47
CA ILE A 268 -10.20 19.13 -15.61
C ILE A 268 -10.11 17.86 -16.48
N CYS A 269 -10.16 16.68 -15.88
CA CYS A 269 -10.16 15.41 -16.62
C CYS A 269 -11.52 15.09 -17.27
N ILE A 270 -12.64 15.44 -16.63
CA ILE A 270 -14.00 15.10 -17.10
C ILE A 270 -14.48 16.09 -18.18
N ILE A 271 -14.19 17.39 -18.08
CA ILE A 271 -14.67 18.42 -19.02
C ILE A 271 -14.25 18.12 -20.46
N PRO A 272 -12.99 17.82 -20.78
CA PRO A 272 -12.58 17.48 -22.15
C PRO A 272 -13.26 16.23 -22.69
N ILE A 273 -13.55 15.22 -21.85
CA ILE A 273 -14.23 13.99 -22.23
C ILE A 273 -15.66 14.30 -22.72
N ARG A 274 -16.40 15.16 -21.98
CA ARG A 274 -17.76 15.57 -22.38
C ARG A 274 -17.79 16.50 -23.59
N ALA A 275 -16.83 17.41 -23.71
CA ALA A 275 -16.74 18.31 -24.86
C ALA A 275 -16.41 17.54 -26.16
N LYS A 276 -15.63 16.47 -26.10
CA LYS A 276 -15.20 15.66 -27.24
C LYS A 276 -16.24 14.67 -27.73
N ASN A 277 -17.16 14.23 -26.89
CA ASN A 277 -18.31 13.40 -27.31
C ASN A 277 -19.28 14.13 -28.27
N LYS A 278 -19.10 15.45 -28.51
CA LYS A 278 -19.80 16.25 -29.49
C LYS A 278 -19.06 16.50 -30.80
N ILE A 279 -17.75 16.13 -30.88
CA ILE A 279 -16.88 16.42 -32.01
C ILE A 279 -16.27 15.10 -32.50
N ASP A 280 -16.73 14.73 -33.71
CA ASP A 280 -16.20 13.74 -34.63
C ASP A 280 -15.53 12.45 -34.10
N PRO A 281 -16.07 11.27 -34.42
CA PRO A 281 -15.54 9.96 -33.97
C PRO A 281 -14.20 9.57 -34.60
N TYR A 282 -13.67 10.33 -35.55
CA TYR A 282 -12.45 9.97 -36.30
C TYR A 282 -11.20 10.79 -35.98
N THR A 283 -11.29 11.86 -35.23
CA THR A 283 -10.10 12.63 -34.86
C THR A 283 -9.47 12.12 -33.56
N SER A 284 -8.29 11.58 -33.72
CA SER A 284 -7.43 11.03 -32.66
C SER A 284 -7.32 11.93 -31.43
N ALA A 285 -7.80 11.43 -30.34
CA ALA A 285 -7.76 12.08 -29.05
C ALA A 285 -6.38 12.07 -28.41
N ASN A 286 -5.71 13.19 -28.37
CA ASN A 286 -4.33 13.25 -27.89
C ASN A 286 -4.13 13.73 -26.45
N TRP A 287 -5.16 14.06 -25.66
CA TRP A 287 -4.95 14.65 -24.33
C TRP A 287 -5.50 13.88 -23.13
N VAL A 288 -6.51 13.04 -23.27
CA VAL A 288 -7.11 12.28 -22.13
C VAL A 288 -7.18 10.78 -22.39
N GLY A 289 -6.52 10.29 -23.42
CA GLY A 289 -6.29 8.86 -23.61
C GLY A 289 -7.53 7.97 -23.68
N VAL A 290 -8.69 8.51 -23.97
CA VAL A 290 -9.90 7.71 -24.19
C VAL A 290 -9.95 7.39 -25.68
N ASP A 291 -9.55 6.18 -26.03
CA ASP A 291 -9.88 5.57 -27.30
C ASP A 291 -11.40 5.27 -27.30
N THR A 292 -12.18 6.17 -27.88
CA THR A 292 -13.64 6.03 -27.93
C THR A 292 -14.09 4.76 -28.67
N VAL A 293 -13.28 4.25 -29.59
CA VAL A 293 -13.50 2.98 -30.30
C VAL A 293 -13.23 1.81 -29.36
N GLY A 294 -12.09 1.81 -28.67
CA GLY A 294 -11.72 0.79 -27.71
C GLY A 294 -12.70 0.72 -26.53
N GLU A 295 -13.16 1.88 -26.02
CA GLU A 295 -14.14 1.90 -24.93
C GLU A 295 -15.50 1.35 -25.35
N ARG A 296 -16.00 1.73 -26.53
CA ARG A 296 -17.24 1.17 -27.09
C ARG A 296 -17.15 -0.34 -27.27
N ARG A 297 -16.03 -0.82 -27.78
CA ARG A 297 -15.77 -2.24 -27.98
C ARG A 297 -15.77 -3.00 -26.64
N VAL A 298 -15.06 -2.49 -25.62
CA VAL A 298 -15.04 -3.10 -24.27
C VAL A 298 -16.45 -3.10 -23.67
N ASN A 299 -17.20 -2.01 -23.79
CA ASN A 299 -18.56 -1.92 -23.26
C ASN A 299 -19.51 -2.92 -23.95
N PHE A 300 -19.38 -3.09 -25.25
CA PHE A 300 -20.14 -4.07 -26.02
C PHE A 300 -19.84 -5.50 -25.54
N VAL A 301 -18.56 -5.88 -25.50
CA VAL A 301 -18.16 -7.23 -25.08
C VAL A 301 -18.54 -7.49 -23.62
N ARG A 302 -18.35 -6.50 -22.72
CA ARG A 302 -18.81 -6.60 -21.33
C ARG A 302 -20.31 -6.89 -21.25
N LYS A 303 -21.13 -6.15 -21.99
CA LYS A 303 -22.58 -6.36 -22.05
C LYS A 303 -22.90 -7.78 -22.50
N LYS A 304 -22.26 -8.26 -23.57
CA LYS A 304 -22.44 -9.64 -24.08
C LYS A 304 -22.02 -10.71 -23.07
N ILE A 305 -20.92 -10.50 -22.34
CA ILE A 305 -20.50 -11.42 -21.27
C ILE A 305 -21.57 -11.47 -20.18
N PHE A 306 -22.07 -10.32 -19.70
CA PHE A 306 -23.11 -10.29 -18.66
C PHE A 306 -24.42 -10.94 -19.09
N GLU A 307 -24.82 -10.78 -20.36
CA GLU A 307 -26.05 -11.36 -20.91
C GLU A 307 -25.94 -12.90 -21.06
N ASN A 308 -24.74 -13.42 -21.35
CA ASN A 308 -24.54 -14.85 -21.67
C ASN A 308 -23.77 -15.62 -20.57
N ALA A 309 -23.37 -14.96 -19.48
CA ALA A 309 -22.66 -15.62 -18.39
C ALA A 309 -23.56 -16.59 -17.64
N LYS A 310 -23.09 -17.83 -17.49
CA LYS A 310 -23.73 -18.89 -16.71
C LYS A 310 -23.31 -18.80 -15.24
N TRP A 311 -24.04 -19.47 -14.37
CA TRP A 311 -23.58 -19.63 -12.98
C TRP A 311 -22.29 -20.42 -12.88
N PHE A 312 -22.14 -21.46 -13.71
CA PHE A 312 -20.95 -22.31 -13.78
C PHE A 312 -20.59 -22.54 -15.25
N GLY A 313 -19.29 -22.54 -15.55
CA GLY A 313 -18.75 -22.84 -16.86
C GLY A 313 -18.72 -21.64 -17.81
N LYS A 314 -18.31 -21.90 -19.03
CA LYS A 314 -18.01 -20.89 -20.04
C LYS A 314 -19.28 -20.23 -20.61
N ALA A 315 -19.21 -18.90 -20.85
CA ALA A 315 -20.24 -18.15 -21.55
C ALA A 315 -20.29 -18.55 -23.04
N GLU A 316 -21.49 -18.59 -23.62
CA GLU A 316 -21.71 -18.94 -25.04
C GLU A 316 -21.55 -17.71 -25.94
N LEU A 317 -20.30 -17.34 -26.23
CA LEU A 317 -19.97 -16.16 -27.05
C LEU A 317 -19.49 -16.52 -28.47
N GLU A 318 -19.45 -17.81 -28.83
CA GLU A 318 -18.77 -18.31 -30.06
C GLU A 318 -19.42 -17.83 -31.37
N SER A 319 -20.69 -17.44 -31.35
CA SER A 319 -21.45 -17.01 -32.54
C SER A 319 -21.53 -15.50 -32.73
N ILE A 320 -20.93 -14.70 -31.83
CA ILE A 320 -21.11 -13.25 -31.87
C ILE A 320 -19.96 -12.62 -32.64
N SER A 321 -20.21 -12.25 -33.90
CA SER A 321 -19.31 -11.44 -34.72
C SER A 321 -19.36 -9.99 -34.28
N ILE A 322 -18.21 -9.38 -34.01
CA ILE A 322 -18.11 -7.93 -33.76
C ILE A 322 -18.19 -7.13 -35.08
N SER A 323 -17.99 -7.78 -36.23
CA SER A 323 -17.98 -7.18 -37.56
C SER A 323 -19.24 -6.43 -37.90
N ASP A 324 -20.41 -6.93 -37.44
CA ASP A 324 -21.71 -6.39 -37.88
C ASP A 324 -22.08 -5.05 -37.22
N GLU A 325 -21.58 -4.77 -36.00
CA GLU A 325 -21.89 -3.53 -35.28
C GLU A 325 -20.76 -2.49 -35.22
N LEU A 326 -19.50 -2.90 -35.36
CA LEU A 326 -18.34 -2.02 -35.18
C LEU A 326 -17.38 -1.96 -36.38
N GLY A 327 -17.63 -2.71 -37.47
CA GLY A 327 -16.86 -2.65 -38.72
C GLY A 327 -15.45 -3.25 -38.66
N TYR A 328 -15.14 -4.07 -37.65
CA TYR A 328 -13.84 -4.71 -37.48
C TYR A 328 -13.98 -6.21 -37.23
N ASP A 329 -13.31 -6.98 -38.05
CA ASP A 329 -13.27 -8.44 -37.95
C ASP A 329 -12.33 -8.88 -36.83
N SER A 330 -12.86 -9.08 -35.62
CA SER A 330 -12.08 -9.60 -34.50
C SER A 330 -12.94 -10.43 -33.56
N ASN A 331 -12.45 -11.61 -33.26
CA ASN A 331 -13.07 -12.55 -32.32
C ASN A 331 -13.16 -11.95 -30.90
N ILE A 332 -14.35 -12.00 -30.29
CA ILE A 332 -14.59 -11.55 -28.90
C ILE A 332 -13.69 -12.28 -27.92
N GLN A 333 -13.44 -13.58 -28.16
CA GLN A 333 -12.64 -14.46 -27.30
C GLN A 333 -11.24 -13.97 -26.96
N ASN A 334 -10.66 -13.06 -27.74
CA ASN A 334 -9.28 -12.59 -27.56
C ASN A 334 -9.17 -11.25 -26.84
N MET A 335 -10.30 -10.59 -26.52
CA MET A 335 -10.26 -9.22 -26.00
C MET A 335 -9.90 -9.10 -24.53
N PHE A 336 -10.39 -9.98 -23.69
CA PHE A 336 -10.19 -9.87 -22.22
C PHE A 336 -9.07 -10.76 -21.68
N GLY A 337 -8.69 -11.81 -22.39
CA GLY A 337 -7.61 -12.70 -21.97
C GLY A 337 -6.24 -12.05 -21.81
N ILE A 338 -6.05 -10.86 -22.45
CA ILE A 338 -4.75 -10.18 -22.51
C ILE A 338 -4.66 -9.01 -21.51
N ASN A 339 -5.79 -8.52 -21.00
CA ASN A 339 -5.80 -7.31 -20.19
C ASN A 339 -5.95 -7.61 -18.70
N SER A 340 -4.86 -7.45 -17.98
CA SER A 340 -4.79 -7.57 -16.52
C SER A 340 -5.84 -6.76 -15.72
N LYS A 341 -6.46 -5.76 -16.35
CA LYS A 341 -7.50 -4.91 -15.75
C LYS A 341 -8.86 -5.60 -15.66
N PHE A 342 -9.14 -6.54 -16.56
CA PHE A 342 -10.44 -7.18 -16.73
C PHE A 342 -10.47 -8.64 -16.23
N VAL A 343 -9.62 -8.96 -15.24
CA VAL A 343 -9.55 -10.32 -14.66
C VAL A 343 -10.93 -10.81 -14.22
N PHE A 344 -11.75 -9.94 -13.61
CA PHE A 344 -13.12 -10.29 -13.22
C PHE A 344 -13.96 -10.73 -14.42
N LEU A 345 -13.96 -9.96 -15.53
CA LEU A 345 -14.70 -10.32 -16.73
C LEU A 345 -14.15 -11.58 -17.42
N GLY A 346 -12.82 -11.78 -17.41
CA GLY A 346 -12.23 -12.98 -17.96
C GLY A 346 -12.60 -14.25 -17.18
N ILE A 347 -12.68 -14.16 -15.85
CA ILE A 347 -13.14 -15.26 -15.01
C ILE A 347 -14.64 -15.48 -15.20
N LEU A 348 -15.42 -14.42 -15.33
CA LEU A 348 -16.85 -14.50 -15.58
C LEU A 348 -17.15 -15.19 -16.93
N GLU A 349 -16.37 -14.88 -17.97
CA GLU A 349 -16.48 -15.50 -19.28
C GLU A 349 -16.15 -17.01 -19.25
N GLU A 350 -15.08 -17.39 -18.58
CA GLU A 350 -14.57 -18.78 -18.62
C GLU A 350 -15.21 -19.70 -17.57
N TYR A 351 -15.47 -19.19 -16.36
CA TYR A 351 -15.90 -20.00 -15.22
C TYR A 351 -17.26 -19.64 -14.66
N GLY A 352 -17.83 -18.49 -15.10
CA GLY A 352 -19.15 -18.06 -14.71
C GLY A 352 -19.21 -17.23 -13.42
N TRP A 353 -20.44 -16.93 -13.00
CA TRP A 353 -20.72 -16.04 -11.86
C TRP A 353 -20.19 -16.55 -10.53
N ALA A 354 -20.29 -17.85 -10.26
CA ALA A 354 -19.84 -18.43 -8.97
C ALA A 354 -18.35 -18.15 -8.72
N ALA A 355 -17.49 -18.45 -9.70
CA ALA A 355 -16.05 -18.20 -9.59
C ALA A 355 -15.71 -16.70 -9.49
N SER A 356 -16.42 -15.85 -10.24
CA SER A 356 -16.20 -14.41 -10.23
C SER A 356 -16.61 -13.78 -8.91
N LEU A 357 -17.71 -14.20 -8.31
CA LEU A 357 -18.16 -13.74 -7.00
C LEU A 357 -17.24 -14.25 -5.89
N GLU A 358 -16.77 -15.49 -5.97
CA GLU A 358 -15.77 -16.03 -5.05
C GLU A 358 -14.49 -15.17 -5.07
N LEU A 359 -13.97 -14.85 -6.26
CA LEU A 359 -12.82 -13.94 -6.40
C LEU A 359 -13.07 -12.60 -5.68
N VAL A 360 -14.22 -11.97 -5.94
CA VAL A 360 -14.57 -10.67 -5.32
C VAL A 360 -14.62 -10.79 -3.80
N LEU A 361 -15.28 -11.83 -3.27
CA LEU A 361 -15.37 -12.03 -1.82
C LEU A 361 -14.01 -12.23 -1.18
N ILE A 362 -13.12 -13.00 -1.81
CA ILE A 362 -11.77 -13.23 -1.31
C ILE A 362 -10.96 -11.91 -1.28
N VAL A 363 -11.00 -11.12 -2.35
CA VAL A 363 -10.28 -9.83 -2.41
C VAL A 363 -10.81 -8.85 -1.36
N LEU A 364 -12.12 -8.71 -1.23
CA LEU A 364 -12.73 -7.86 -0.21
C LEU A 364 -12.39 -8.33 1.21
N ALA A 365 -12.39 -9.64 1.46
CA ALA A 365 -11.98 -10.20 2.75
C ALA A 365 -10.52 -9.86 3.08
N PHE A 366 -9.63 -9.88 2.09
CA PHE A 366 -8.25 -9.45 2.26
C PHE A 366 -8.14 -7.96 2.62
N ASP A 367 -8.81 -7.07 1.87
CA ASP A 367 -8.81 -5.64 2.16
C ASP A 367 -9.37 -5.34 3.57
N ILE A 368 -10.48 -5.97 3.94
CA ILE A 368 -11.07 -5.88 5.27
C ILE A 368 -10.08 -6.37 6.35
N LYS A 369 -9.38 -7.47 6.10
CA LYS A 369 -8.35 -7.99 7.02
C LYS A 369 -7.23 -6.98 7.23
N LEU A 370 -6.74 -6.32 6.17
CA LEU A 370 -5.74 -5.27 6.30
C LEU A 370 -6.23 -4.11 7.18
N ILE A 371 -7.47 -3.66 6.99
CA ILE A 371 -8.09 -2.60 7.82
C ILE A 371 -8.15 -3.00 9.30
N PHE A 372 -8.52 -4.25 9.61
CA PHE A 372 -8.52 -4.75 10.98
C PHE A 372 -7.10 -4.83 11.58
N CYS A 373 -6.10 -5.22 10.77
CA CYS A 373 -4.71 -5.24 11.20
C CYS A 373 -4.19 -3.84 11.54
N VAL A 374 -4.55 -2.81 10.76
CA VAL A 374 -4.19 -1.42 11.02
C VAL A 374 -4.61 -0.94 12.41
N ARG A 375 -5.79 -1.37 12.89
CA ARG A 375 -6.31 -0.98 14.23
C ARG A 375 -5.42 -1.48 15.38
N LYS A 376 -4.69 -2.57 15.16
CA LYS A 376 -3.82 -3.19 16.17
C LYS A 376 -2.41 -2.60 16.23
N ILE A 377 -2.03 -1.73 15.28
CA ILE A 377 -0.70 -1.11 15.25
C ILE A 377 -0.67 0.05 16.22
N THR A 378 0.25 0.02 17.20
CA THR A 378 0.39 1.07 18.23
C THR A 378 1.26 2.22 17.77
N ASP A 379 2.34 1.95 17.01
CA ASP A 379 3.25 2.96 16.48
C ASP A 379 2.54 3.93 15.53
N PRO A 380 2.53 5.25 15.81
CA PRO A 380 1.80 6.23 15.00
C PRO A 380 2.26 6.30 13.55
N TYR A 381 3.58 6.27 13.31
CA TYR A 381 4.17 6.34 11.98
C TYR A 381 3.84 5.09 11.16
N GLY A 382 4.11 3.91 11.74
CA GLY A 382 3.77 2.62 11.11
C GLY A 382 2.28 2.49 10.82
N ARG A 383 1.43 2.96 11.74
CA ARG A 383 -0.02 2.97 11.55
C ARG A 383 -0.45 3.82 10.35
N LEU A 384 0.17 4.99 10.12
CA LEU A 384 -0.16 5.83 8.97
C LEU A 384 0.28 5.21 7.65
N ILE A 385 1.46 4.59 7.60
CA ILE A 385 1.90 3.85 6.41
C ILE A 385 0.94 2.69 6.13
N ALA A 386 0.58 1.92 7.16
CA ALA A 386 -0.35 0.81 7.01
C ALA A 386 -1.75 1.25 6.56
N VAL A 387 -2.25 2.41 7.04
CA VAL A 387 -3.46 3.06 6.51
C VAL A 387 -3.31 3.38 5.04
N GLY A 388 -2.18 3.99 4.65
CA GLY A 388 -1.90 4.33 3.25
C GLY A 388 -1.94 3.11 2.34
N ILE A 389 -1.29 2.01 2.74
CA ILE A 389 -1.28 0.75 1.96
C ILE A 389 -2.67 0.11 1.91
N ALA A 390 -3.37 0.04 3.04
CA ALA A 390 -4.72 -0.53 3.07
C ALA A 390 -5.70 0.30 2.21
N THR A 391 -5.58 1.62 2.24
CA THR A 391 -6.38 2.52 1.39
C THR A 391 -6.02 2.34 -0.09
N LEU A 392 -4.74 2.25 -0.43
CA LEU A 392 -4.27 1.99 -1.79
C LEU A 392 -4.96 0.74 -2.36
N PHE A 393 -4.94 -0.37 -1.63
CA PHE A 393 -5.55 -1.62 -2.08
C PHE A 393 -7.06 -1.54 -2.16
N ALA A 394 -7.73 -1.01 -1.13
CA ALA A 394 -9.18 -0.85 -1.14
C ALA A 394 -9.68 0.04 -2.30
N VAL A 395 -9.00 1.17 -2.58
CA VAL A 395 -9.35 2.04 -3.71
C VAL A 395 -9.13 1.32 -5.03
N GLN A 396 -8.01 0.61 -5.20
CA GLN A 396 -7.76 -0.19 -6.41
C GLN A 396 -8.85 -1.24 -6.62
N THR A 397 -9.20 -2.01 -5.58
CA THR A 397 -10.24 -3.03 -5.63
C THR A 397 -11.59 -2.44 -6.02
N LEU A 398 -12.05 -1.42 -5.28
CA LEU A 398 -13.37 -0.82 -5.51
C LEU A 398 -13.48 -0.18 -6.90
N CYS A 399 -12.46 0.56 -7.32
CA CYS A 399 -12.46 1.20 -8.63
C CYS A 399 -12.32 0.18 -9.77
N ASN A 400 -11.53 -0.90 -9.59
CA ASN A 400 -11.44 -1.97 -10.58
C ASN A 400 -12.80 -2.67 -10.74
N LEU A 401 -13.47 -3.00 -9.64
CA LEU A 401 -14.81 -3.60 -9.70
C LEU A 401 -15.81 -2.64 -10.37
N ALA A 402 -15.83 -1.37 -9.97
CA ALA A 402 -16.70 -0.36 -10.59
C ALA A 402 -16.45 -0.23 -12.10
N MET A 403 -15.19 -0.31 -12.55
CA MET A 403 -14.81 -0.33 -13.95
C MET A 403 -15.31 -1.60 -14.66
N ASN A 404 -15.12 -2.78 -14.06
CA ASN A 404 -15.58 -4.05 -14.63
C ASN A 404 -17.13 -4.11 -14.73
N PHE A 405 -17.85 -3.54 -13.77
CA PHE A 405 -19.31 -3.40 -13.83
C PHE A 405 -19.79 -2.25 -14.73
N GLY A 406 -18.90 -1.41 -15.26
CA GLY A 406 -19.26 -0.31 -16.14
C GLY A 406 -19.81 0.91 -15.45
N ILE A 407 -19.67 1.03 -14.14
CA ILE A 407 -20.06 2.19 -13.34
C ILE A 407 -19.16 3.38 -13.66
N ILE A 408 -17.87 3.12 -13.87
CA ILE A 408 -16.88 4.12 -14.31
C ILE A 408 -16.26 3.70 -15.64
N GLY A 409 -15.72 4.68 -16.39
CA GLY A 409 -15.00 4.43 -17.64
C GLY A 409 -13.76 3.58 -17.47
N ILE A 410 -13.16 3.16 -18.57
CA ILE A 410 -11.95 2.34 -18.57
C ILE A 410 -10.77 3.13 -18.01
N THR A 411 -10.13 2.57 -17.00
CA THR A 411 -9.03 3.17 -16.26
C THR A 411 -7.90 2.16 -16.01
N GLU A 412 -6.83 2.60 -15.31
CA GLU A 412 -5.68 1.73 -14.98
C GLU A 412 -5.79 1.10 -13.58
N PHE A 413 -6.98 1.03 -13.00
CA PHE A 413 -7.16 0.31 -11.74
C PHE A 413 -7.04 -1.20 -11.96
N GLN A 414 -6.23 -1.84 -11.13
CA GLN A 414 -5.97 -3.27 -11.15
C GLN A 414 -6.38 -3.89 -9.83
N LEU A 415 -6.77 -5.17 -9.83
CA LEU A 415 -6.99 -5.90 -8.58
C LEU A 415 -5.65 -6.16 -7.90
N PRO A 416 -5.46 -5.73 -6.64
CA PRO A 416 -4.22 -5.97 -5.91
C PRO A 416 -3.85 -7.45 -5.88
N LEU A 417 -2.57 -7.76 -6.15
CA LEU A 417 -1.98 -9.11 -6.12
C LEU A 417 -2.53 -10.12 -7.15
N ILE A 418 -3.66 -9.84 -7.80
CA ILE A 418 -4.33 -10.78 -8.72
C ILE A 418 -4.19 -10.34 -10.17
N SER A 419 -4.36 -9.05 -10.43
CA SER A 419 -4.21 -8.53 -11.80
C SER A 419 -2.80 -8.72 -12.31
N GLY A 420 -2.68 -9.34 -13.46
CA GLY A 420 -1.41 -9.57 -14.14
C GLY A 420 -0.76 -8.27 -14.60
N GLY A 421 0.49 -8.14 -14.27
CA GLY A 421 1.36 -7.02 -14.65
C GLY A 421 2.62 -7.14 -13.81
N LYS A 422 3.75 -7.50 -14.43
CA LYS A 422 5.00 -7.82 -13.73
C LYS A 422 5.35 -6.77 -12.67
N ALA A 423 5.45 -5.51 -13.10
CA ALA A 423 5.81 -4.40 -12.22
C ALA A 423 4.74 -4.15 -11.13
N THR A 424 3.45 -4.27 -11.45
CA THR A 424 2.36 -4.10 -10.48
C THR A 424 2.40 -5.18 -9.42
N THR A 425 2.63 -6.43 -9.82
CA THR A 425 2.76 -7.56 -8.89
C THR A 425 3.93 -7.33 -7.93
N ILE A 426 5.11 -6.93 -8.44
CA ILE A 426 6.28 -6.62 -7.61
C ILE A 426 5.95 -5.49 -6.64
N SER A 427 5.38 -4.38 -7.11
CA SER A 427 5.03 -3.24 -6.27
C SER A 427 4.05 -3.63 -5.16
N ASN A 428 3.02 -4.43 -5.48
CA ASN A 428 2.05 -4.91 -4.52
C ASN A 428 2.71 -5.86 -3.49
N ILE A 429 3.61 -6.75 -3.92
CA ILE A 429 4.39 -7.62 -3.03
C ILE A 429 5.24 -6.77 -2.06
N LEU A 430 5.90 -5.72 -2.55
CA LEU A 430 6.68 -4.81 -1.72
C LEU A 430 5.79 -4.05 -0.71
N CYS A 431 4.62 -3.60 -1.12
CA CYS A 431 3.64 -2.97 -0.22
C CYS A 431 3.17 -3.94 0.88
N VAL A 432 2.87 -5.19 0.52
CA VAL A 432 2.50 -6.23 1.50
C VAL A 432 3.66 -6.53 2.44
N ALA A 433 4.88 -6.67 1.92
CA ALA A 433 6.06 -6.91 2.75
C ALA A 433 6.28 -5.77 3.75
N LEU A 434 6.11 -4.53 3.33
CA LEU A 434 6.19 -3.37 4.22
C LEU A 434 5.07 -3.36 5.26
N PHE A 435 3.84 -3.69 4.85
CA PHE A 435 2.71 -3.83 5.77
C PHE A 435 2.99 -4.89 6.85
N LEU A 436 3.49 -6.06 6.44
CA LEU A 436 3.85 -7.15 7.34
C LEU A 436 5.04 -6.78 8.25
N ALA A 437 6.03 -6.03 7.74
CA ALA A 437 7.15 -5.51 8.52
C ALA A 437 6.68 -4.57 9.64
N ILE A 438 5.70 -3.73 9.36
CA ILE A 438 5.06 -2.82 10.31
C ILE A 438 4.24 -3.62 11.32
N TYR A 439 3.38 -4.52 10.84
CA TYR A 439 2.50 -5.30 11.68
C TYR A 439 3.25 -6.24 12.63
N ARG A 440 4.38 -6.80 12.17
CA ARG A 440 5.29 -7.60 13.01
C ARG A 440 5.78 -6.84 14.24
N ARG A 441 5.92 -5.52 14.14
CA ARG A 441 6.41 -4.63 15.19
C ARG A 441 5.30 -3.81 15.87
N LYS A 442 4.06 -4.22 15.71
CA LYS A 442 2.87 -3.48 16.17
C LYS A 442 2.86 -3.14 17.65
N ASP A 443 3.42 -4.03 18.49
CA ASP A 443 3.43 -3.90 19.95
C ASP A 443 4.70 -3.17 20.47
N ILE A 444 5.62 -2.77 19.55
CA ILE A 444 6.88 -2.14 19.92
C ILE A 444 6.73 -0.62 19.84
N ASN A 445 6.51 0.02 20.96
CA ASN A 445 6.52 1.48 21.07
C ASN A 445 7.94 1.98 21.29
N VAL A 446 8.54 2.63 20.28
CA VAL A 446 9.88 3.23 20.35
C VAL A 446 9.81 4.76 20.47
N TYR A 447 8.63 5.36 20.30
CA TYR A 447 8.45 6.80 20.45
C TYR A 447 7.82 7.12 21.81
N GLU A 448 8.53 7.93 22.60
CA GLU A 448 8.00 8.55 23.80
C GLU A 448 6.72 9.33 23.48
N THR A 449 5.61 8.85 23.93
CA THR A 449 4.47 9.73 24.17
C THR A 449 4.54 10.17 25.62
N LYS A 450 4.60 11.47 25.85
CA LYS A 450 4.47 12.15 27.14
C LYS A 450 3.11 11.84 27.78
N SER A 451 2.87 10.59 28.14
CA SER A 451 1.72 10.19 28.95
C SER A 451 2.14 9.02 29.83
N ASN A 452 2.85 9.36 30.89
CA ASN A 452 3.40 8.39 31.86
C ASN A 452 2.32 7.63 32.65
N LYS A 453 1.08 8.09 32.75
CA LYS A 453 0.10 7.49 33.68
C LYS A 453 -0.49 6.14 33.25
N GLU A 454 -0.70 5.89 31.97
CA GLU A 454 -1.31 4.62 31.52
C GLU A 454 -0.31 3.47 31.32
N ARG A 455 0.97 3.79 31.18
CA ARG A 455 2.04 2.78 31.09
C ARG A 455 2.41 2.17 32.45
N PHE A 456 2.35 2.93 33.52
CA PHE A 456 2.55 2.47 34.89
C PHE A 456 1.68 1.26 35.25
N ILE A 457 0.45 1.21 34.73
CA ILE A 457 -0.49 0.11 35.01
C ILE A 457 -0.02 -1.22 34.36
N LYS A 458 0.59 -1.18 33.16
CA LYS A 458 1.06 -2.39 32.49
C LYS A 458 2.36 -2.95 33.06
N ILE A 459 3.27 -2.10 33.50
CA ILE A 459 4.52 -2.54 34.13
C ILE A 459 4.22 -3.07 35.50
N ASN A 460 3.40 -2.40 36.31
CA ASN A 460 2.98 -2.89 37.63
C ASN A 460 2.26 -4.24 37.58
N THR A 461 1.53 -4.57 36.49
CA THR A 461 0.96 -5.92 36.31
C THR A 461 2.05 -6.97 36.04
N VAL A 462 3.10 -6.63 35.29
CA VAL A 462 4.24 -7.55 35.05
C VAL A 462 5.03 -7.77 36.34
N TYR A 463 5.22 -6.75 37.17
CA TYR A 463 5.92 -6.85 38.46
C TYR A 463 5.12 -7.62 39.53
N LYS A 464 3.78 -7.64 39.44
CA LYS A 464 2.93 -8.41 40.37
C LYS A 464 2.79 -9.89 40.01
N GLU A 465 3.12 -10.29 38.78
CA GLU A 465 3.09 -11.68 38.30
C GLU A 465 4.46 -12.38 38.36
N VAL A 466 5.54 -11.68 38.76
CA VAL A 466 6.88 -12.20 38.99
C VAL A 466 7.21 -12.24 40.47
#